data_485f9a05ef7efdba098f2716e6455274
#
_entry.id   485f9a05ef7efdba098f2716e6455274
#
_cell.length_a   1.000
_cell.length_b   1.000
_cell.length_c   1.000
_cell.angle_alpha   90.00
_cell.angle_beta   90.00
_cell.angle_gamma   90.00
#
_symmetry.space_group_name_H-M   'P 1'
#
loop_
_entity.id
_entity.type
_entity.pdbx_description
1 polymer ?
#
loop_
_entity_poly.entity_id
_entity_poly.type
_entity_poly.pdbx_seq_one_letter_code
_entity_poly.pdbx_strand_id
1 'polypeptide(L)'
;RGIPMFDLDMNRVFPGDNNGAVAEYTAAGLIDDIIGSDFCLDIHSSNIFLKEMPQLRMTEENKDKLLPYAKKLNADFIWIYSSKTVLDATLAYSLNNMGVPTLVAEMGVGHRINNEYCQQLIEGIFNLMTELEVWDDAPVNVRNSIVSTEGQVSFISAAGSGIFVSSINSMGTIGMGTHIGDIIEPITGKVIQRIESPTD
;
A
#
# COMPACT_ATOMS: atom_id res chain seq x y z
N ARG A 1 -8.66 -12.33 -0.04
CA ARG A 1 -7.57 -12.22 0.95
C ARG A 1 -7.27 -13.51 1.67
N GLY A 2 -8.21 -14.31 2.05
CA GLY A 2 -7.98 -15.50 2.82
C GLY A 2 -7.90 -16.77 1.96
N ILE A 3 -7.26 -17.79 2.47
CA ILE A 3 -7.44 -19.15 1.95
C ILE A 3 -8.85 -19.57 2.33
N PRO A 4 -9.76 -19.82 1.35
CA PRO A 4 -11.21 -19.91 1.61
C PRO A 4 -11.60 -20.97 2.64
N MET A 5 -10.78 -22.02 2.82
CA MET A 5 -11.04 -23.10 3.77
C MET A 5 -10.69 -22.77 5.23
N PHE A 6 -9.87 -21.73 5.47
CA PHE A 6 -9.30 -21.48 6.80
C PHE A 6 -9.48 -20.04 7.27
N ASP A 7 -10.08 -19.17 6.46
CA ASP A 7 -10.22 -17.71 6.70
C ASP A 7 -8.89 -17.06 7.13
N LEU A 8 -7.78 -17.55 6.56
CA LEU A 8 -6.44 -17.16 6.92
C LEU A 8 -5.87 -16.20 5.85
N ASP A 9 -5.45 -15.03 6.26
CA ASP A 9 -4.76 -14.08 5.37
C ASP A 9 -3.31 -14.56 5.13
N MET A 10 -2.97 -14.87 3.86
CA MET A 10 -1.62 -15.28 3.48
C MET A 10 -0.56 -14.28 3.95
N ASN A 11 -0.87 -12.99 3.91
CA ASN A 11 0.06 -11.95 4.35
C ASN A 11 0.10 -11.79 5.89
N ARG A 12 -0.19 -12.87 6.62
CA ARG A 12 -0.07 -12.98 8.10
C ARG A 12 0.59 -14.29 8.53
N VAL A 13 1.16 -15.04 7.58
CA VAL A 13 1.81 -16.32 7.87
C VAL A 13 3.24 -16.42 7.37
N PHE A 14 3.77 -15.37 6.74
CA PHE A 14 5.19 -15.33 6.34
C PHE A 14 6.13 -15.27 7.55
N PRO A 15 7.30 -15.89 7.49
CA PRO A 15 7.92 -16.55 6.33
C PRO A 15 7.37 -17.95 6.01
N GLY A 16 6.41 -18.47 6.78
CA GLY A 16 5.87 -19.81 6.60
C GLY A 16 6.65 -20.90 7.34
N ASP A 17 6.20 -22.14 7.15
CA ASP A 17 6.83 -23.35 7.68
C ASP A 17 6.62 -24.51 6.72
N ASN A 18 7.70 -25.18 6.28
CA ASN A 18 7.66 -26.33 5.39
C ASN A 18 6.96 -27.57 6.01
N ASN A 19 6.77 -27.59 7.32
CA ASN A 19 6.03 -28.64 8.04
C ASN A 19 4.66 -28.15 8.55
N GLY A 20 4.28 -26.92 8.25
CA GLY A 20 3.07 -26.28 8.71
C GLY A 20 1.82 -26.66 7.92
N ALA A 21 0.73 -25.95 8.17
CA ALA A 21 -0.50 -26.05 7.39
C ALA A 21 -0.29 -25.55 5.96
N VAL A 22 -1.25 -25.81 5.05
CA VAL A 22 -1.14 -25.46 3.61
C VAL A 22 -0.72 -23.99 3.38
N ALA A 23 -1.24 -23.08 4.19
CA ALA A 23 -0.89 -21.67 4.07
C ALA A 23 0.58 -21.40 4.41
N GLU A 24 1.06 -21.96 5.51
CA GLU A 24 2.45 -21.82 5.98
C GLU A 24 3.41 -22.49 5.01
N TYR A 25 3.07 -23.70 4.53
CA TYR A 25 3.85 -24.40 3.51
C TYR A 25 3.96 -23.59 2.21
N THR A 26 2.83 -23.02 1.75
CA THR A 26 2.82 -22.16 0.55
C THR A 26 3.64 -20.89 0.75
N ALA A 27 3.53 -20.26 1.92
CA ALA A 27 4.32 -19.08 2.24
C ALA A 27 5.82 -19.38 2.26
N ALA A 28 6.24 -20.52 2.85
CA ALA A 28 7.63 -20.96 2.84
C ALA A 28 8.14 -21.18 1.42
N GLY A 29 7.37 -21.86 0.56
CA GLY A 29 7.74 -22.06 -0.84
C GLY A 29 7.91 -20.74 -1.62
N LEU A 30 7.05 -19.74 -1.38
CA LEU A 30 7.21 -18.41 -1.97
C LEU A 30 8.49 -17.71 -1.49
N ILE A 31 8.81 -17.82 -0.22
CA ILE A 31 10.06 -17.28 0.33
C ILE A 31 11.27 -17.96 -0.34
N ASP A 32 11.26 -19.29 -0.45
CA ASP A 32 12.35 -20.06 -1.07
C ASP A 32 12.56 -19.67 -2.55
N ASP A 33 11.50 -19.33 -3.28
CA ASP A 33 11.58 -18.88 -4.66
C ASP A 33 12.10 -17.43 -4.81
N ILE A 34 11.86 -16.57 -3.83
CA ILE A 34 12.20 -15.14 -3.91
C ILE A 34 13.55 -14.84 -3.26
N ILE A 35 13.97 -15.62 -2.27
CA ILE A 35 15.21 -15.35 -1.54
C ILE A 35 16.44 -15.33 -2.47
N GLY A 36 17.31 -14.34 -2.29
CA GLY A 36 18.46 -14.13 -3.17
C GLY A 36 18.17 -13.27 -4.40
N SER A 37 16.94 -12.78 -4.58
CA SER A 37 16.62 -11.74 -5.58
C SER A 37 17.22 -10.40 -5.17
N ASP A 38 17.59 -9.58 -6.16
CA ASP A 38 18.15 -8.24 -5.94
C ASP A 38 17.10 -7.26 -5.42
N PHE A 39 15.82 -7.48 -5.79
CA PHE A 39 14.69 -6.64 -5.39
C PHE A 39 13.36 -7.38 -5.50
N CYS A 40 12.44 -7.10 -4.59
CA CYS A 40 11.06 -7.59 -4.66
C CYS A 40 10.07 -6.41 -4.57
N LEU A 41 9.04 -6.45 -5.41
CA LEU A 41 7.90 -5.52 -5.34
C LEU A 41 6.64 -6.31 -5.00
N ASP A 42 6.12 -6.11 -3.80
CA ASP A 42 4.89 -6.73 -3.30
C ASP A 42 3.70 -5.85 -3.65
N ILE A 43 2.89 -6.26 -4.64
CA ILE A 43 1.83 -5.43 -5.22
C ILE A 43 0.48 -5.80 -4.61
N HIS A 44 -0.17 -4.80 -4.01
CA HIS A 44 -1.47 -4.91 -3.40
C HIS A 44 -2.50 -4.00 -4.07
N SER A 45 -3.75 -4.41 -4.05
CA SER A 45 -4.89 -3.51 -4.17
C SER A 45 -5.62 -3.50 -2.84
N SER A 46 -5.95 -2.34 -2.33
CA SER A 46 -6.64 -2.14 -1.07
C SER A 46 -7.85 -3.09 -0.88
N ASN A 47 -8.49 -3.08 0.27
CA ASN A 47 -9.71 -3.88 0.46
C ASN A 47 -10.85 -3.38 -0.45
N ILE A 48 -12.00 -4.08 -0.45
CA ILE A 48 -13.14 -3.75 -1.31
C ILE A 48 -13.89 -2.47 -0.91
N PHE A 49 -13.59 -1.90 0.25
CA PHE A 49 -14.28 -0.73 0.81
C PHE A 49 -13.39 0.52 0.81
N LEU A 50 -12.09 0.40 0.61
CA LEU A 50 -11.13 1.49 0.66
C LEU A 50 -10.48 1.67 -0.70
N LYS A 51 -10.56 2.87 -1.25
CA LYS A 51 -9.80 3.28 -2.43
C LYS A 51 -8.55 4.00 -1.98
N GLU A 52 -7.39 3.52 -2.40
CA GLU A 52 -6.09 4.14 -2.12
C GLU A 52 -5.49 4.72 -3.40
N MET A 53 -4.83 5.87 -3.25
CA MET A 53 -3.98 6.41 -4.30
C MET A 53 -2.74 5.51 -4.45
N PRO A 54 -2.07 5.52 -5.62
CA PRO A 54 -0.81 4.81 -5.79
C PRO A 54 0.20 5.23 -4.73
N GLN A 55 0.53 4.33 -3.83
CA GLN A 55 1.45 4.59 -2.74
C GLN A 55 2.42 3.44 -2.51
N LEU A 56 3.59 3.78 -2.02
CA LEU A 56 4.59 2.83 -1.57
C LEU A 56 4.72 2.91 -0.06
N ARG A 57 4.92 1.76 0.57
CA ARG A 57 5.05 1.65 2.01
C ARG A 57 6.37 0.99 2.38
N MET A 58 7.03 1.55 3.38
CA MET A 58 8.24 1.00 3.96
C MET A 58 8.35 1.36 5.44
N THR A 59 9.14 0.59 6.18
CA THR A 59 9.46 0.92 7.57
C THR A 59 10.58 1.96 7.65
N GLU A 60 10.62 2.72 8.74
CA GLU A 60 11.72 3.68 9.00
C GLU A 60 13.09 2.96 9.01
N GLU A 61 13.15 1.70 9.48
CA GLU A 61 14.38 0.90 9.50
C GLU A 61 14.95 0.62 8.11
N ASN A 62 14.07 0.47 7.11
CA ASN A 62 14.47 0.16 5.73
C ASN A 62 14.53 1.40 4.82
N LYS A 63 14.23 2.58 5.34
CA LYS A 63 14.12 3.83 4.60
C LYS A 63 15.35 4.14 3.75
N ASP A 64 16.52 4.13 4.37
CA ASP A 64 17.76 4.53 3.67
C ASP A 64 18.08 3.61 2.50
N LYS A 65 17.73 2.33 2.61
CA LYS A 65 17.91 1.33 1.57
C LYS A 65 16.86 1.41 0.48
N LEU A 66 15.58 1.62 0.84
CA LEU A 66 14.44 1.47 -0.07
C LEU A 66 13.96 2.77 -0.72
N LEU A 67 14.16 3.92 -0.06
CA LEU A 67 13.65 5.21 -0.56
C LEU A 67 14.20 5.61 -1.95
N PRO A 68 15.48 5.37 -2.28
CA PRO A 68 15.98 5.63 -3.63
C PRO A 68 15.20 4.89 -4.71
N TYR A 69 14.90 3.61 -4.50
CA TYR A 69 14.12 2.78 -5.42
C TYR A 69 12.64 3.18 -5.44
N ALA A 70 12.07 3.50 -4.28
CA ALA A 70 10.69 3.96 -4.19
C ALA A 70 10.41 5.19 -5.05
N LYS A 71 11.34 6.13 -5.11
CA LYS A 71 11.24 7.34 -5.93
C LYS A 71 11.22 7.07 -7.44
N LYS A 72 11.55 5.87 -7.88
CA LYS A 72 11.51 5.46 -9.29
C LYS A 72 10.19 4.82 -9.69
N LEU A 73 9.41 4.33 -8.74
CA LEU A 73 8.20 3.53 -8.98
C LEU A 73 6.95 4.37 -9.32
N ASN A 74 7.09 5.66 -9.56
CA ASN A 74 6.01 6.55 -10.01
C ASN A 74 4.78 6.60 -9.08
N ALA A 75 4.90 6.21 -7.81
CA ALA A 75 3.81 6.36 -6.86
C ALA A 75 3.54 7.84 -6.55
N ASP A 76 2.29 8.18 -6.27
CA ASP A 76 1.94 9.55 -5.87
C ASP A 76 2.38 9.85 -4.44
N PHE A 77 2.44 8.80 -3.59
CA PHE A 77 2.75 8.92 -2.17
C PHE A 77 3.72 7.83 -1.70
N ILE A 78 4.66 8.19 -0.85
CA ILE A 78 5.57 7.25 -0.17
C ILE A 78 5.36 7.43 1.33
N TRP A 79 4.84 6.38 1.98
CA TRP A 79 4.61 6.37 3.41
C TRP A 79 5.69 5.57 4.14
N ILE A 80 6.41 6.29 5.01
CA ILE A 80 7.41 5.72 5.89
C ILE A 80 6.81 5.65 7.29
N TYR A 81 6.60 4.44 7.81
CA TYR A 81 5.95 4.21 9.11
C TYR A 81 6.89 3.54 10.11
N SER A 82 6.59 3.67 11.40
CA SER A 82 7.39 2.99 12.43
C SER A 82 7.07 1.49 12.46
N SER A 83 8.08 0.66 12.71
CA SER A 83 7.98 -0.80 12.71
C SER A 83 7.17 -1.42 13.87
N LYS A 84 6.53 -0.59 14.70
CA LYS A 84 5.78 -1.03 15.89
C LYS A 84 4.38 -1.58 15.60
N THR A 85 4.08 -1.95 14.39
CA THR A 85 2.77 -2.46 13.99
C THR A 85 2.78 -3.97 13.75
N VAL A 86 1.60 -4.59 13.71
CA VAL A 86 1.33 -6.05 13.57
C VAL A 86 1.76 -6.60 12.19
N LEU A 87 2.93 -6.20 11.66
CA LEU A 87 3.35 -6.52 10.29
C LEU A 87 4.46 -7.58 10.23
N ASP A 88 4.85 -8.17 11.36
CA ASP A 88 5.99 -9.09 11.45
C ASP A 88 5.82 -10.38 10.64
N ALA A 89 4.59 -10.72 10.25
CA ALA A 89 4.26 -11.91 9.46
C ALA A 89 3.82 -11.59 8.02
N THR A 90 4.26 -10.45 7.48
CA THR A 90 4.03 -10.09 6.08
C THR A 90 5.19 -10.52 5.19
N LEU A 91 4.91 -10.70 3.88
CA LEU A 91 5.93 -11.02 2.88
C LEU A 91 7.07 -9.99 2.90
N ALA A 92 6.73 -8.71 2.79
CA ALA A 92 7.72 -7.64 2.73
C ALA A 92 8.58 -7.55 3.99
N TYR A 93 8.00 -7.72 5.19
CA TYR A 93 8.78 -7.73 6.43
C TYR A 93 9.76 -8.91 6.48
N SER A 94 9.27 -10.11 6.15
CA SER A 94 10.09 -11.33 6.15
C SER A 94 11.26 -11.22 5.17
N LEU A 95 11.00 -10.80 3.92
CA LEU A 95 12.03 -10.66 2.89
C LEU A 95 13.08 -9.58 3.23
N ASN A 96 12.64 -8.42 3.74
CA ASN A 96 13.57 -7.37 4.19
C ASN A 96 14.50 -7.87 5.31
N ASN A 97 13.98 -8.65 6.26
CA ASN A 97 14.78 -9.25 7.32
C ASN A 97 15.74 -10.34 6.81
N MET A 98 15.41 -10.99 5.71
CA MET A 98 16.24 -11.98 5.02
C MET A 98 17.22 -11.36 4.01
N GLY A 99 17.24 -10.03 3.91
CA GLY A 99 18.20 -9.30 3.09
C GLY A 99 17.73 -8.99 1.66
N VAL A 100 16.53 -9.40 1.25
CA VAL A 100 15.93 -9.03 -0.03
C VAL A 100 15.21 -7.67 0.09
N PRO A 101 15.70 -6.61 -0.58
CA PRO A 101 15.04 -5.31 -0.57
C PRO A 101 13.62 -5.42 -1.11
N THR A 102 12.63 -5.17 -0.28
CA THR A 102 11.22 -5.36 -0.66
C THR A 102 10.39 -4.12 -0.34
N LEU A 103 9.73 -3.58 -1.38
CA LEU A 103 8.74 -2.50 -1.25
C LEU A 103 7.33 -3.04 -1.39
N VAL A 104 6.40 -2.44 -0.66
CA VAL A 104 4.96 -2.68 -0.80
C VAL A 104 4.35 -1.55 -1.62
N ALA A 105 3.67 -1.90 -2.71
CA ALA A 105 2.84 -0.99 -3.49
C ALA A 105 1.36 -1.24 -3.19
N GLU A 106 0.65 -0.21 -2.76
CA GLU A 106 -0.79 -0.24 -2.54
C GLU A 106 -1.49 0.74 -3.47
N MET A 107 -2.55 0.32 -4.14
CA MET A 107 -3.30 1.20 -5.04
C MET A 107 -4.70 0.71 -5.36
N GLY A 108 -5.60 1.65 -5.65
CA GLY A 108 -6.94 1.36 -6.13
C GLY A 108 -7.86 0.79 -5.05
N VAL A 109 -8.75 -0.09 -5.46
CA VAL A 109 -9.70 -0.77 -4.60
C VAL A 109 -9.83 -2.22 -5.03
N GLY A 110 -9.92 -3.14 -4.09
CA GLY A 110 -10.05 -4.57 -4.35
C GLY A 110 -11.21 -4.89 -5.29
N HIS A 111 -11.09 -5.94 -6.09
CA HIS A 111 -12.06 -6.41 -7.09
C HIS A 111 -12.32 -5.46 -8.27
N ARG A 112 -11.50 -4.42 -8.46
CA ARG A 112 -11.61 -3.50 -9.59
C ARG A 112 -10.24 -3.20 -10.18
N ILE A 113 -10.18 -3.12 -11.51
CA ILE A 113 -8.98 -2.71 -12.24
C ILE A 113 -9.07 -1.20 -12.48
N ASN A 114 -8.03 -0.48 -12.11
CA ASN A 114 -7.83 0.91 -12.47
C ASN A 114 -6.68 0.98 -13.50
N ASN A 115 -7.02 1.16 -14.76
CA ASN A 115 -6.05 1.15 -15.86
C ASN A 115 -4.99 2.26 -15.72
N GLU A 116 -5.37 3.43 -15.21
CA GLU A 116 -4.44 4.55 -15.01
C GLU A 116 -3.37 4.18 -13.96
N TYR A 117 -3.79 3.59 -12.84
CA TYR A 117 -2.86 3.14 -11.80
C TYR A 117 -1.98 1.96 -12.27
N CYS A 118 -2.56 1.05 -13.06
CA CYS A 118 -1.78 -0.04 -13.65
C CYS A 118 -0.70 0.51 -14.58
N GLN A 119 -1.05 1.44 -15.48
CA GLN A 119 -0.10 2.06 -16.38
C GLN A 119 0.98 2.83 -15.62
N GLN A 120 0.60 3.60 -14.61
CA GLN A 120 1.50 4.36 -13.75
C GLN A 120 2.54 3.45 -13.08
N LEU A 121 2.09 2.31 -12.52
CA LEU A 121 2.98 1.36 -11.87
C LEU A 121 3.88 0.63 -12.87
N ILE A 122 3.35 0.24 -14.05
CA ILE A 122 4.15 -0.39 -15.11
C ILE A 122 5.30 0.53 -15.53
N GLU A 123 5.03 1.80 -15.78
CA GLU A 123 6.05 2.79 -16.09
C GLU A 123 7.08 2.93 -14.95
N GLY A 124 6.61 2.93 -13.70
CA GLY A 124 7.47 2.93 -12.52
C GLY A 124 8.33 1.66 -12.39
N ILE A 125 7.80 0.49 -12.73
CA ILE A 125 8.57 -0.75 -12.75
C ILE A 125 9.70 -0.67 -13.79
N PHE A 126 9.44 -0.20 -15.01
CA PHE A 126 10.49 -0.01 -16.01
C PHE A 126 11.55 1.01 -15.55
N ASN A 127 11.13 2.11 -14.91
CA ASN A 127 12.06 3.07 -14.34
C ASN A 127 12.95 2.44 -13.24
N LEU A 128 12.36 1.59 -12.40
CA LEU A 128 13.13 0.83 -11.40
C LEU A 128 14.09 -0.17 -12.05
N MET A 129 13.65 -0.87 -13.08
CA MET A 129 14.50 -1.81 -13.82
C MET A 129 15.69 -1.09 -14.49
N THR A 130 15.49 0.13 -14.99
CA THR A 130 16.58 0.98 -15.48
C THR A 130 17.56 1.34 -14.35
N GLU A 131 17.07 1.69 -13.17
CA GLU A 131 17.91 2.01 -12.00
C GLU A 131 18.71 0.79 -11.52
N LEU A 132 18.14 -0.39 -11.65
CA LEU A 132 18.78 -1.67 -11.31
C LEU A 132 19.68 -2.22 -12.44
N GLU A 133 19.85 -1.47 -13.53
CA GLU A 133 20.68 -1.85 -14.70
C GLU A 133 20.23 -3.16 -15.37
N VAL A 134 18.93 -3.53 -15.24
CA VAL A 134 18.33 -4.71 -15.92
C VAL A 134 17.48 -4.33 -17.13
N TRP A 135 17.32 -3.03 -17.40
CA TRP A 135 16.62 -2.48 -18.55
C TRP A 135 17.39 -1.28 -19.11
N ASP A 136 17.61 -1.26 -20.44
CA ASP A 136 18.57 -0.33 -21.08
C ASP A 136 17.90 0.92 -21.70
N ASP A 137 16.60 1.14 -21.50
CA ASP A 137 15.89 2.33 -21.99
C ASP A 137 15.90 3.47 -20.96
N ALA A 138 15.67 4.69 -21.45
CA ALA A 138 15.54 5.85 -20.58
C ALA A 138 14.26 5.78 -19.72
N PRO A 139 14.29 6.31 -18.48
CA PRO A 139 13.11 6.39 -17.64
C PRO A 139 11.94 7.14 -18.29
N VAL A 140 10.71 6.67 -18.07
CA VAL A 140 9.48 7.21 -18.67
C VAL A 140 8.60 7.83 -17.59
N ASN A 141 8.07 9.03 -17.89
CA ASN A 141 7.05 9.70 -17.08
C ASN A 141 7.37 9.74 -15.56
N VAL A 142 8.62 9.99 -15.19
CA VAL A 142 9.06 10.02 -13.79
C VAL A 142 8.24 11.03 -12.99
N ARG A 143 7.55 10.57 -11.95
CA ARG A 143 6.74 11.39 -11.05
C ARG A 143 7.48 11.73 -9.77
N ASN A 144 7.16 12.89 -9.20
CA ASN A 144 7.64 13.27 -7.87
C ASN A 144 6.62 12.80 -6.82
N SER A 145 6.98 11.79 -6.06
CA SER A 145 6.17 11.30 -4.94
C SER A 145 6.21 12.26 -3.76
N ILE A 146 5.09 12.42 -3.07
CA ILE A 146 5.06 13.04 -1.74
C ILE A 146 5.61 12.03 -0.74
N VAL A 147 6.67 12.36 -0.04
CA VAL A 147 7.26 11.50 1.00
C VAL A 147 6.77 11.96 2.36
N SER A 148 6.16 11.06 3.11
CA SER A 148 5.62 11.34 4.44
C SER A 148 6.08 10.30 5.47
N THR A 149 6.34 10.79 6.67
CA THR A 149 6.60 9.95 7.85
C THR A 149 5.33 9.80 8.69
N GLU A 150 5.31 8.86 9.63
CA GLU A 150 4.15 8.57 10.46
C GLU A 150 3.60 9.81 11.20
N GLY A 151 4.44 10.71 11.66
CA GLY A 151 4.02 11.95 12.33
C GLY A 151 3.32 12.97 11.43
N GLN A 152 3.31 12.75 10.11
CA GLN A 152 2.67 13.62 9.11
C GLN A 152 1.38 13.01 8.56
N VAL A 153 0.96 11.84 9.06
CA VAL A 153 -0.27 11.16 8.67
C VAL A 153 -1.29 11.25 9.79
N SER A 154 -2.49 11.72 9.49
CA SER A 154 -3.60 11.82 10.43
C SER A 154 -4.78 11.00 9.96
N PHE A 155 -5.43 10.30 10.91
CA PHE A 155 -6.64 9.55 10.65
C PHE A 155 -7.85 10.35 11.11
N ILE A 156 -8.82 10.54 10.21
CA ILE A 156 -10.11 11.15 10.56
C ILE A 156 -11.10 10.01 10.77
N SER A 157 -11.60 9.89 12.00
CA SER A 157 -12.56 8.85 12.37
C SER A 157 -13.99 9.37 12.39
N ALA A 158 -14.94 8.52 12.02
CA ALA A 158 -16.37 8.80 12.21
C ALA A 158 -16.70 8.86 13.71
N ALA A 159 -17.45 9.86 14.12
CA ALA A 159 -17.93 10.01 15.51
C ALA A 159 -19.11 9.09 15.85
N GLY A 160 -19.73 8.48 14.86
CA GLY A 160 -20.88 7.58 15.03
C GLY A 160 -21.02 6.60 13.88
N SER A 161 -21.91 5.63 14.03
CA SER A 161 -22.20 4.63 13.00
C SER A 161 -23.04 5.22 11.87
N GLY A 162 -22.72 4.85 10.64
CA GLY A 162 -23.44 5.31 9.46
C GLY A 162 -22.74 4.88 8.18
N ILE A 163 -23.24 5.36 7.04
CA ILE A 163 -22.63 5.19 5.72
C ILE A 163 -21.83 6.44 5.41
N PHE A 164 -20.53 6.28 5.10
CA PHE A 164 -19.72 7.38 4.60
C PHE A 164 -20.04 7.63 3.12
N VAL A 165 -20.43 8.87 2.81
CA VAL A 165 -20.65 9.34 1.44
C VAL A 165 -19.60 10.40 1.14
N SER A 166 -18.67 10.08 0.24
CA SER A 166 -17.61 11.00 -0.16
C SER A 166 -18.15 12.18 -0.96
N SER A 167 -17.69 13.38 -0.63
CA SER A 167 -17.88 14.60 -1.42
C SER A 167 -16.69 14.92 -2.32
N ILE A 168 -15.59 14.16 -2.17
CA ILE A 168 -14.37 14.31 -2.95
C ILE A 168 -14.32 13.22 -4.01
N ASN A 169 -14.17 13.60 -5.27
CA ASN A 169 -14.12 12.66 -6.40
C ASN A 169 -12.69 12.26 -6.82
N SER A 170 -11.70 13.02 -6.39
CA SER A 170 -10.29 12.79 -6.74
C SER A 170 -9.43 12.77 -5.48
N MET A 171 -8.34 12.01 -5.56
CA MET A 171 -7.26 12.10 -4.59
C MET A 171 -6.32 13.23 -4.98
N GLY A 172 -5.90 14.03 -4.00
CA GLY A 172 -5.04 15.18 -4.24
C GLY A 172 -4.96 16.07 -3.00
N THR A 173 -4.34 17.23 -3.18
CA THR A 173 -4.20 18.23 -2.12
C THR A 173 -5.53 18.95 -1.89
N ILE A 174 -5.92 19.08 -0.63
CA ILE A 174 -7.11 19.82 -0.18
C ILE A 174 -6.70 20.75 0.96
N GLY A 175 -7.36 21.89 1.08
CA GLY A 175 -7.12 22.85 2.17
C GLY A 175 -7.97 22.57 3.40
N MET A 176 -7.60 23.17 4.52
CA MET A 176 -8.36 23.12 5.77
C MET A 176 -9.83 23.54 5.55
N GLY A 177 -10.76 22.83 6.18
CA GLY A 177 -12.21 23.07 6.05
C GLY A 177 -12.81 22.53 4.76
N THR A 178 -12.04 21.92 3.85
CA THR A 178 -12.61 21.28 2.66
C THR A 178 -13.53 20.14 3.08
N HIS A 179 -14.76 20.14 2.56
CA HIS A 179 -15.75 19.10 2.82
C HIS A 179 -15.33 17.78 2.16
N ILE A 180 -14.97 16.79 2.99
CA ILE A 180 -14.50 15.47 2.56
C ILE A 180 -15.67 14.53 2.28
N GLY A 181 -16.70 14.60 3.12
CA GLY A 181 -17.89 13.76 2.99
C GLY A 181 -18.77 13.79 4.24
N ASP A 182 -19.84 13.03 4.19
CA ASP A 182 -20.83 12.96 5.25
C ASP A 182 -21.00 11.53 5.78
N ILE A 183 -21.24 11.38 7.07
CA ILE A 183 -21.77 10.15 7.66
C ILE A 183 -23.29 10.25 7.69
N ILE A 184 -23.94 9.33 7.02
CA ILE A 184 -25.39 9.33 6.82
C ILE A 184 -26.03 8.15 7.57
N GLU A 185 -27.09 8.43 8.33
CA GLU A 185 -27.93 7.40 8.93
C GLU A 185 -28.70 6.67 7.79
N PRO A 186 -28.54 5.33 7.65
CA PRO A 186 -28.96 4.63 6.44
C PRO A 186 -30.48 4.49 6.26
N ILE A 187 -31.27 4.58 7.34
CA ILE A 187 -32.73 4.38 7.29
C ILE A 187 -33.44 5.69 6.88
N THR A 188 -33.02 6.81 7.42
CA THR A 188 -33.68 8.12 7.22
C THR A 188 -32.95 9.01 6.23
N GLY A 189 -31.71 8.69 5.85
CA GLY A 189 -30.87 9.54 5.01
C GLY A 189 -30.37 10.82 5.72
N LYS A 190 -30.55 10.92 7.04
CA LYS A 190 -30.12 12.09 7.80
C LYS A 190 -28.61 12.14 7.94
N VAL A 191 -28.02 13.30 7.68
CA VAL A 191 -26.60 13.55 7.97
C VAL A 191 -26.38 13.56 9.48
N ILE A 192 -25.53 12.65 9.96
CA ILE A 192 -25.12 12.53 11.37
C ILE A 192 -23.90 13.39 11.64
N GLN A 193 -22.94 13.36 10.69
CA GLN A 193 -21.67 14.06 10.81
C GLN A 193 -21.23 14.55 9.45
N ARG A 194 -20.78 15.79 9.39
CA ARG A 194 -20.01 16.35 8.29
C ARG A 194 -18.53 16.21 8.59
N ILE A 195 -17.76 15.68 7.64
CA ILE A 195 -16.31 15.51 7.75
C ILE A 195 -15.63 16.55 6.87
N GLU A 196 -14.71 17.31 7.48
CA GLU A 196 -13.93 18.35 6.83
C GLU A 196 -12.45 18.14 7.08
N SER A 197 -11.58 18.64 6.19
CA SER A 197 -10.13 18.57 6.39
C SER A 197 -9.72 19.39 7.63
N PRO A 198 -8.99 18.79 8.59
CA PRO A 198 -8.52 19.51 9.77
C PRO A 198 -7.28 20.36 9.50
N THR A 199 -6.61 20.17 8.36
CA THR A 199 -5.36 20.85 7.99
C THR A 199 -5.33 21.22 6.51
N ASP A 200 -4.39 22.04 6.13
CA ASP A 200 -3.99 22.30 4.75
C ASP A 200 -3.14 21.17 4.18
#